data_447f71d0d7f9c1255a876a39d0bc0af2
#
_entry.id   447f71d0d7f9c1255a876a39d0bc0af2
#
_cell.length_a   1.000
_cell.length_b   1.000
_cell.length_c   1.000
_cell.angle_alpha   90.00
_cell.angle_beta   90.00
_cell.angle_gamma   90.00
#
_symmetry.space_group_name_H-M   'P 1'
#
loop_
_entity.id
_entity.type
_entity.pdbx_description
1 polymer ?
#
loop_
_entity_poly.entity_id
_entity_poly.type
_entity_poly.pdbx_seq_one_letter_code
_entity_poly.pdbx_strand_id
1 'polypeptide(L)'
;MAEIAAAVGAQARQLAYVNGTQLTNAPAEELAAELAGLLPEPLRYSYFLASGSEAIEAAVKLARQFWVESGRPGKWKVISRVPSYHGNTLAALSLSGREHYRRVYAPLLTDFPRIPAPDPYRHPGCAACTGDALEEAIERAGADNVAAFIAEPVGGSSGGAVVPTAAYFRRVAEICRKNDVLFIADEVMTGLGRTGRWFAFEHFDVVPDVLVLGKGLNGGYAPLSAVVASRRIVDALAAGSGAFNHAQTYSHTPVICAAGAATLRYLREHGLVERCAAMSPRLFAALDGLRAIPAVGDVRGIGLLAAVELVSDRETRAPFPRRLRVAERVTARALAEGLIVWPNAGHVDGEDGDLLMVGPPFTIAEDEIAEIARRLGAAIAAVATEG
;
A
#
# COMPACT_ATOMS: atom_id res chain seq x y z
N MET A 1 1.34 -3.66 22.88
CA MET A 1 2.37 -4.65 23.19
C MET A 1 3.42 -3.99 24.05
N ALA A 2 3.64 -4.53 25.25
CA ALA A 2 4.48 -3.87 26.25
C ALA A 2 5.95 -3.72 25.80
N GLU A 3 6.46 -4.72 25.06
CA GLU A 3 7.84 -4.76 24.59
C GLU A 3 8.19 -3.63 23.62
N ILE A 4 7.30 -3.33 22.66
CA ILE A 4 7.51 -2.22 21.71
C ILE A 4 7.47 -0.88 22.45
N ALA A 5 6.50 -0.69 23.35
CA ALA A 5 6.41 0.51 24.16
C ALA A 5 7.64 0.68 25.06
N ALA A 6 8.15 -0.40 25.64
CA ALA A 6 9.36 -0.39 26.46
C ALA A 6 10.61 0.00 25.64
N ALA A 7 10.76 -0.53 24.41
CA ALA A 7 11.87 -0.19 23.51
C ALA A 7 11.85 1.31 23.15
N VAL A 8 10.68 1.86 22.81
CA VAL A 8 10.47 3.30 22.53
C VAL A 8 10.88 4.13 23.75
N GLY A 9 10.37 3.77 24.95
CA GLY A 9 10.68 4.48 26.19
C GLY A 9 12.15 4.40 26.60
N ALA A 10 12.80 3.26 26.39
CA ALA A 10 14.23 3.09 26.66
C ALA A 10 15.08 3.96 25.71
N GLN A 11 14.79 3.92 24.43
CA GLN A 11 15.52 4.70 23.42
C GLN A 11 15.33 6.21 23.62
N ALA A 12 14.13 6.67 23.97
CA ALA A 12 13.85 8.08 24.23
C ALA A 12 14.67 8.63 25.43
N ARG A 13 14.98 7.78 26.42
CA ARG A 13 15.84 8.15 27.55
C ARG A 13 17.33 8.15 27.19
N GLN A 14 17.75 7.33 26.22
CA GLN A 14 19.15 7.19 25.85
C GLN A 14 19.57 8.26 24.84
N LEU A 15 18.85 8.37 23.72
CA LEU A 15 19.12 9.32 22.64
C LEU A 15 17.83 9.56 21.87
N ALA A 16 17.26 10.77 22.01
CA ALA A 16 16.00 11.13 21.37
C ALA A 16 16.20 11.50 19.89
N TYR A 17 17.30 12.19 19.56
CA TYR A 17 17.54 12.72 18.22
C TYR A 17 19.04 12.76 17.89
N VAL A 18 19.33 12.53 16.61
CA VAL A 18 20.62 12.82 15.98
C VAL A 18 20.36 13.24 14.53
N ASN A 19 21.17 14.14 14.00
CA ASN A 19 21.02 14.58 12.60
C ASN A 19 21.44 13.47 11.63
N GLY A 20 20.45 12.83 10.99
CA GLY A 20 20.64 11.71 10.05
C GLY A 20 21.35 12.08 8.72
N THR A 21 21.60 13.37 8.45
CA THR A 21 22.37 13.78 7.25
C THR A 21 23.88 13.74 7.47
N GLN A 22 24.34 13.66 8.71
CA GLN A 22 25.77 13.68 9.06
C GLN A 22 26.18 12.45 9.88
N LEU A 23 25.26 11.88 10.63
CA LEU A 23 25.53 10.81 11.58
C LEU A 23 24.51 9.69 11.40
N THR A 24 24.91 8.47 11.69
CA THR A 24 24.01 7.35 11.88
C THR A 24 23.78 7.08 13.37
N ASN A 25 22.93 6.12 13.69
CA ASN A 25 22.67 5.68 15.06
C ASN A 25 22.35 4.18 15.09
N ALA A 26 22.64 3.52 16.22
CA ALA A 26 22.49 2.09 16.35
C ALA A 26 21.05 1.58 16.07
N PRO A 27 19.95 2.21 16.54
CA PRO A 27 18.59 1.77 16.17
C PRO A 27 18.29 1.84 14.67
N ALA A 28 18.82 2.83 13.94
CA ALA A 28 18.61 2.92 12.49
C ALA A 28 19.36 1.81 11.74
N GLU A 29 20.61 1.54 12.14
CA GLU A 29 21.40 0.45 11.57
C GLU A 29 20.77 -0.93 11.87
N GLU A 30 20.28 -1.12 13.11
CA GLU A 30 19.60 -2.34 13.51
C GLU A 30 18.32 -2.57 12.68
N LEU A 31 17.47 -1.55 12.54
CA LEU A 31 16.26 -1.64 11.72
C LEU A 31 16.58 -1.90 10.24
N ALA A 32 17.61 -1.26 9.70
CA ALA A 32 18.04 -1.50 8.33
C ALA A 32 18.53 -2.93 8.12
N ALA A 33 19.29 -3.47 9.07
CA ALA A 33 19.77 -4.87 9.04
C ALA A 33 18.61 -5.87 9.16
N GLU A 34 17.66 -5.64 10.07
CA GLU A 34 16.46 -6.48 10.21
C GLU A 34 15.63 -6.50 8.91
N LEU A 35 15.39 -5.35 8.28
CA LEU A 35 14.69 -5.28 7.01
C LEU A 35 15.45 -5.98 5.88
N ALA A 36 16.76 -5.74 5.78
CA ALA A 36 17.60 -6.40 4.77
C ALA A 36 17.62 -7.92 4.94
N GLY A 37 17.48 -8.42 6.17
CA GLY A 37 17.39 -9.87 6.45
C GLY A 37 16.05 -10.49 6.03
N LEU A 38 15.00 -9.70 5.88
CA LEU A 38 13.68 -10.16 5.45
C LEU A 38 13.46 -10.04 3.93
N LEU A 39 14.25 -9.21 3.25
CA LEU A 39 14.08 -8.87 1.84
C LEU A 39 14.99 -9.73 0.94
N PRO A 40 14.54 -10.04 -0.28
CA PRO A 40 15.38 -10.68 -1.28
C PRO A 40 16.45 -9.72 -1.80
N GLU A 41 17.60 -10.27 -2.24
CA GLU A 41 18.50 -9.49 -3.07
C GLU A 41 17.75 -9.05 -4.35
N PRO A 42 17.91 -7.80 -4.81
CA PRO A 42 18.92 -6.81 -4.42
C PRO A 42 18.42 -5.72 -3.45
N LEU A 43 17.26 -5.86 -2.80
CA LEU A 43 16.66 -4.83 -1.92
C LEU A 43 17.35 -4.84 -0.54
N ARG A 44 18.23 -3.86 -0.27
CA ARG A 44 19.01 -3.84 0.97
C ARG A 44 19.19 -2.49 1.65
N TYR A 45 18.95 -1.40 0.95
CA TYR A 45 19.32 -0.06 1.43
C TYR A 45 18.07 0.71 1.84
N SER A 46 17.95 0.98 3.12
CA SER A 46 16.76 1.63 3.69
C SER A 46 17.00 3.11 4.02
N TYR A 47 16.05 3.95 3.66
CA TYR A 47 15.96 5.33 4.09
C TYR A 47 14.67 5.51 4.91
N PHE A 48 14.81 5.91 6.19
CA PHE A 48 13.68 5.99 7.14
C PHE A 48 13.11 7.41 7.22
N LEU A 49 11.78 7.50 7.25
CA LEU A 49 11.00 8.73 7.30
C LEU A 49 9.83 8.57 8.27
N ALA A 50 8.98 9.60 8.40
CA ALA A 50 7.90 9.59 9.38
C ALA A 50 6.53 9.15 8.82
N SER A 51 6.29 9.24 7.52
CA SER A 51 4.98 8.88 6.93
C SER A 51 5.11 8.23 5.56
N GLY A 52 4.09 7.43 5.18
CA GLY A 52 4.02 6.83 3.85
C GLY A 52 4.05 7.86 2.73
N SER A 53 3.40 9.02 2.90
CA SER A 53 3.44 10.10 1.90
C SER A 53 4.86 10.64 1.69
N GLU A 54 5.62 10.84 2.77
CA GLU A 54 7.03 11.24 2.67
C GLU A 54 7.90 10.17 2.02
N ALA A 55 7.60 8.90 2.29
CA ALA A 55 8.31 7.80 1.65
C ALA A 55 8.02 7.74 0.13
N ILE A 56 6.80 8.03 -0.31
CA ILE A 56 6.49 8.17 -1.74
C ILE A 56 7.24 9.35 -2.37
N GLU A 57 7.27 10.52 -1.72
CA GLU A 57 8.06 11.66 -2.18
C GLU A 57 9.55 11.29 -2.34
N ALA A 58 10.10 10.57 -1.34
CA ALA A 58 11.48 10.10 -1.38
C ALA A 58 11.71 9.10 -2.52
N ALA A 59 10.78 8.14 -2.74
CA ALA A 59 10.88 7.15 -3.81
C ALA A 59 10.86 7.81 -5.20
N VAL A 60 10.00 8.81 -5.43
CA VAL A 60 9.94 9.59 -6.67
C VAL A 60 11.24 10.37 -6.91
N LYS A 61 11.74 11.04 -5.87
CA LYS A 61 13.01 11.77 -5.94
C LYS A 61 14.20 10.83 -6.18
N LEU A 62 14.20 9.66 -5.53
CA LEU A 62 15.23 8.64 -5.71
C LEU A 62 15.26 8.13 -7.15
N ALA A 63 14.08 7.80 -7.71
CA ALA A 63 13.96 7.39 -9.10
C ALA A 63 14.46 8.48 -10.07
N ARG A 64 14.10 9.75 -9.81
CA ARG A 64 14.58 10.88 -10.60
C ARG A 64 16.09 11.04 -10.53
N GLN A 65 16.66 11.04 -9.33
CA GLN A 65 18.12 11.20 -9.14
C GLN A 65 18.89 10.06 -9.77
N PHE A 66 18.44 8.81 -9.61
CA PHE A 66 19.02 7.64 -10.28
C PHE A 66 19.18 7.86 -11.79
N TRP A 67 18.12 8.34 -12.46
CA TRP A 67 18.18 8.55 -13.90
C TRP A 67 19.07 9.72 -14.33
N VAL A 68 19.12 10.79 -13.53
CA VAL A 68 20.06 11.91 -13.78
C VAL A 68 21.49 11.41 -13.69
N GLU A 69 21.82 10.68 -12.63
CA GLU A 69 23.19 10.19 -12.40
C GLU A 69 23.56 9.02 -13.32
N SER A 70 22.58 8.33 -13.87
CA SER A 70 22.76 7.35 -14.94
C SER A 70 22.88 7.98 -16.35
N GLY A 71 22.99 9.31 -16.47
CA GLY A 71 23.12 10.03 -17.74
C GLY A 71 21.82 10.11 -18.57
N ARG A 72 20.67 9.85 -17.98
CA ARG A 72 19.35 9.89 -18.64
C ARG A 72 18.40 10.92 -18.03
N PRO A 73 18.74 12.22 -18.05
CA PRO A 73 17.99 13.28 -17.37
C PRO A 73 16.59 13.53 -17.99
N GLY A 74 16.26 12.97 -19.13
CA GLY A 74 14.92 13.00 -19.72
C GLY A 74 13.88 12.20 -18.93
N LYS A 75 14.30 11.16 -18.20
CA LYS A 75 13.39 10.29 -17.43
C LYS A 75 12.96 10.97 -16.12
N TRP A 76 11.69 11.36 -16.04
CA TRP A 76 11.12 12.00 -14.85
C TRP A 76 9.66 11.65 -14.56
N LYS A 77 8.90 11.22 -15.58
CA LYS A 77 7.49 10.88 -15.42
C LYS A 77 7.36 9.57 -14.63
N VAL A 78 6.39 9.54 -13.72
CA VAL A 78 6.02 8.32 -12.99
C VAL A 78 4.61 7.92 -13.40
N ILE A 79 4.45 6.69 -13.90
CA ILE A 79 3.13 6.16 -14.24
C ILE A 79 2.53 5.53 -12.99
N SER A 80 1.23 5.80 -12.73
CA SER A 80 0.48 5.21 -11.62
C SER A 80 -0.86 4.62 -12.09
N ARG A 81 -1.66 4.08 -11.16
CA ARG A 81 -2.95 3.45 -11.48
C ARG A 81 -4.15 4.27 -10.99
N VAL A 82 -5.32 4.02 -11.60
CA VAL A 82 -6.61 4.54 -11.16
C VAL A 82 -7.60 3.37 -11.07
N PRO A 83 -8.25 3.15 -9.90
CA PRO A 83 -8.02 3.81 -8.61
C PRO A 83 -6.73 3.36 -7.93
N SER A 84 -6.10 4.25 -7.15
CA SER A 84 -4.95 3.97 -6.27
C SER A 84 -4.84 5.02 -5.17
N TYR A 85 -4.01 4.77 -4.16
CA TYR A 85 -3.69 5.77 -3.14
C TYR A 85 -2.24 5.65 -2.69
N HIS A 86 -1.47 6.71 -2.91
CA HIS A 86 -0.06 6.76 -2.55
C HIS A 86 0.29 7.81 -1.48
N GLY A 87 -0.67 8.62 -1.07
CA GLY A 87 -0.48 9.61 -0.02
C GLY A 87 -1.14 10.96 -0.30
N ASN A 88 -0.88 11.94 0.56
CA ASN A 88 -1.52 13.26 0.55
C ASN A 88 -0.56 14.45 0.37
N THR A 89 0.74 14.22 0.25
CA THR A 89 1.69 15.25 -0.22
C THR A 89 1.54 15.47 -1.73
N LEU A 90 2.06 16.56 -2.28
CA LEU A 90 1.74 16.95 -3.65
C LEU A 90 2.14 15.91 -4.70
N ALA A 91 3.35 15.33 -4.64
CA ALA A 91 3.71 14.28 -5.60
C ALA A 91 2.97 12.96 -5.31
N ALA A 92 2.81 12.58 -4.05
CA ALA A 92 2.03 11.38 -3.69
C ALA A 92 0.56 11.50 -4.10
N LEU A 93 -0.06 12.68 -3.96
CA LEU A 93 -1.42 12.95 -4.42
C LEU A 93 -1.49 13.00 -5.95
N SER A 94 -0.47 13.52 -6.61
CA SER A 94 -0.35 13.52 -8.08
C SER A 94 -0.38 12.11 -8.66
N LEU A 95 0.20 11.14 -7.94
CA LEU A 95 0.23 9.72 -8.29
C LEU A 95 -1.02 8.95 -7.84
N SER A 96 -1.77 9.47 -6.88
CA SER A 96 -2.99 8.82 -6.39
C SER A 96 -4.14 8.94 -7.39
N GLY A 97 -4.96 7.88 -7.49
CA GLY A 97 -6.13 7.80 -8.37
C GLY A 97 -7.46 8.03 -7.65
N ARG A 98 -7.49 8.79 -6.55
CA ARG A 98 -8.73 9.20 -5.87
C ARG A 98 -9.19 10.55 -6.41
N GLU A 99 -10.07 10.55 -7.41
CA GLU A 99 -10.46 11.76 -8.13
C GLU A 99 -11.08 12.84 -7.22
N HIS A 100 -11.91 12.48 -6.23
CA HIS A 100 -12.52 13.45 -5.32
C HIS A 100 -11.48 14.19 -4.44
N TYR A 101 -10.34 13.55 -4.08
CA TYR A 101 -9.24 14.23 -3.39
C TYR A 101 -8.45 15.13 -4.36
N ARG A 102 -8.20 14.64 -5.57
CA ARG A 102 -7.41 15.36 -6.57
C ARG A 102 -8.09 16.62 -7.08
N ARG A 103 -9.42 16.60 -7.27
CA ARG A 103 -10.20 17.68 -7.85
C ARG A 103 -9.97 19.02 -7.15
N VAL A 104 -9.92 19.01 -5.82
CA VAL A 104 -9.72 20.23 -5.01
C VAL A 104 -8.32 20.82 -5.20
N TYR A 105 -7.32 19.97 -5.36
CA TYR A 105 -5.91 20.37 -5.43
C TYR A 105 -5.34 20.32 -6.86
N ALA A 106 -6.17 20.13 -7.87
CA ALA A 106 -5.73 19.95 -9.26
C ALA A 106 -4.71 21.01 -9.74
N PRO A 107 -4.85 22.31 -9.43
CA PRO A 107 -3.86 23.31 -9.86
C PRO A 107 -2.47 23.16 -9.25
N LEU A 108 -2.32 22.37 -8.18
CA LEU A 108 -1.06 22.14 -7.47
C LEU A 108 -0.41 20.82 -7.86
N LEU A 109 -1.09 19.96 -8.63
CA LEU A 109 -0.64 18.60 -8.91
C LEU A 109 0.16 18.53 -10.21
N THR A 110 1.17 17.68 -10.22
CA THR A 110 1.87 17.28 -11.45
C THR A 110 0.98 16.32 -12.24
N ASP A 111 0.85 16.55 -13.54
CA ASP A 111 0.09 15.67 -14.43
C ASP A 111 0.96 14.47 -14.84
N PHE A 112 1.03 13.47 -13.99
CA PHE A 112 1.65 12.18 -14.27
C PHE A 112 0.71 11.28 -15.08
N PRO A 113 1.23 10.47 -16.02
CA PRO A 113 0.40 9.50 -16.75
C PRO A 113 -0.21 8.47 -15.79
N ARG A 114 -1.46 8.12 -16.04
CA ARG A 114 -2.19 7.12 -15.23
C ARG A 114 -2.82 6.07 -16.13
N ILE A 115 -2.87 4.84 -15.65
CA ILE A 115 -3.50 3.70 -16.31
C ILE A 115 -4.61 3.12 -15.42
N PRO A 116 -5.59 2.42 -15.99
CA PRO A 116 -6.58 1.70 -15.17
C PRO A 116 -5.90 0.66 -14.27
N ALA A 117 -6.35 0.57 -13.01
CA ALA A 117 -5.99 -0.53 -12.13
C ALA A 117 -6.68 -1.83 -12.59
N PRO A 118 -6.07 -3.01 -12.37
CA PRO A 118 -6.76 -4.27 -12.62
C PRO A 118 -7.97 -4.38 -11.69
N ASP A 119 -9.10 -4.78 -12.27
CA ASP A 119 -10.33 -5.06 -11.53
C ASP A 119 -11.02 -6.29 -12.14
N PRO A 120 -10.64 -7.51 -11.69
CA PRO A 120 -11.20 -8.74 -12.26
C PRO A 120 -12.71 -8.89 -12.02
N TYR A 121 -13.25 -8.27 -10.97
CA TYR A 121 -14.67 -8.32 -10.69
C TYR A 121 -15.47 -7.48 -11.68
N ARG A 122 -15.08 -6.24 -11.95
CA ARG A 122 -15.83 -5.33 -12.83
C ARG A 122 -15.46 -5.47 -14.30
N HIS A 123 -14.19 -5.76 -14.60
CA HIS A 123 -13.63 -5.76 -15.94
C HIS A 123 -12.79 -7.02 -16.22
N PRO A 124 -13.36 -8.23 -16.16
CA PRO A 124 -12.61 -9.47 -16.38
C PRO A 124 -11.98 -9.50 -17.78
N GLY A 125 -10.68 -9.81 -17.85
CA GLY A 125 -9.96 -9.98 -19.12
C GLY A 125 -9.60 -8.70 -19.87
N CYS A 126 -9.80 -7.51 -19.29
CA CYS A 126 -9.41 -6.25 -19.91
C CYS A 126 -7.89 -6.04 -19.92
N ALA A 127 -7.39 -5.12 -20.78
CA ALA A 127 -5.96 -4.77 -20.88
C ALA A 127 -5.35 -4.33 -19.52
N ALA A 128 -6.14 -3.70 -18.63
CA ALA A 128 -5.71 -3.38 -17.27
C ALA A 128 -5.41 -4.63 -16.46
N CYS A 129 -6.14 -5.73 -16.67
CA CYS A 129 -5.95 -6.99 -15.97
C CYS A 129 -4.79 -7.83 -16.52
N THR A 130 -4.34 -7.59 -17.76
CA THR A 130 -3.19 -8.25 -18.36
C THR A 130 -1.86 -7.54 -18.12
N GLY A 131 -1.90 -6.24 -17.82
CA GLY A 131 -0.74 -5.37 -17.65
C GLY A 131 -0.32 -4.61 -18.93
N ASP A 132 -0.92 -4.89 -20.09
CA ASP A 132 -0.54 -4.26 -21.36
C ASP A 132 -0.82 -2.75 -21.40
N ALA A 133 -1.78 -2.26 -20.62
CA ALA A 133 -2.03 -0.83 -20.45
C ALA A 133 -0.80 -0.04 -20.02
N LEU A 134 0.15 -0.67 -19.31
CA LEU A 134 1.43 -0.05 -18.94
C LEU A 134 2.32 0.16 -20.16
N GLU A 135 2.43 -0.85 -21.05
CA GLU A 135 3.23 -0.74 -22.28
C GLU A 135 2.72 0.38 -23.17
N GLU A 136 1.42 0.43 -23.41
CA GLU A 136 0.78 1.52 -24.16
C GLU A 136 1.02 2.91 -23.54
N ALA A 137 0.97 3.01 -22.21
CA ALA A 137 1.22 4.28 -21.52
C ALA A 137 2.68 4.72 -21.62
N ILE A 138 3.64 3.79 -21.58
CA ILE A 138 5.06 4.08 -21.78
C ILE A 138 5.30 4.55 -23.22
N GLU A 139 4.70 3.89 -24.22
CA GLU A 139 4.80 4.29 -25.62
C GLU A 139 4.27 5.71 -25.84
N ARG A 140 3.07 6.01 -25.32
CA ARG A 140 2.46 7.36 -25.42
C ARG A 140 3.28 8.44 -24.71
N ALA A 141 3.87 8.12 -23.56
CA ALA A 141 4.68 9.07 -22.78
C ALA A 141 6.10 9.27 -23.36
N GLY A 142 6.55 8.31 -24.19
CA GLY A 142 7.91 8.15 -24.66
C GLY A 142 8.78 7.49 -23.58
N ALA A 143 9.35 6.31 -23.87
CA ALA A 143 10.11 5.52 -22.90
C ALA A 143 11.27 6.31 -22.23
N ASP A 144 11.90 7.21 -22.97
CA ASP A 144 12.98 8.07 -22.48
C ASP A 144 12.52 9.19 -21.53
N ASN A 145 11.21 9.36 -21.36
CA ASN A 145 10.63 10.30 -20.40
C ASN A 145 10.11 9.61 -19.12
N VAL A 146 9.93 8.27 -19.13
CA VAL A 146 9.35 7.53 -18.01
C VAL A 146 10.44 7.04 -17.06
N ALA A 147 10.41 7.55 -15.83
CA ALA A 147 11.36 7.18 -14.77
C ALA A 147 10.93 5.90 -14.05
N ALA A 148 9.65 5.80 -13.71
CA ALA A 148 9.14 4.69 -12.90
C ALA A 148 7.67 4.39 -13.20
N PHE A 149 7.27 3.17 -12.85
CA PHE A 149 5.88 2.77 -12.60
C PHE A 149 5.71 2.49 -11.11
N ILE A 150 4.65 3.01 -10.51
CA ILE A 150 4.31 2.78 -9.10
C ILE A 150 2.98 2.04 -8.97
N ALA A 151 2.94 1.03 -8.10
CA ALA A 151 1.73 0.26 -7.83
C ALA A 151 1.69 -0.33 -6.42
N GLU A 152 0.50 -0.38 -5.84
CA GLU A 152 0.21 -1.22 -4.67
C GLU A 152 0.14 -2.68 -5.15
N PRO A 153 0.91 -3.64 -4.61
CA PRO A 153 0.84 -5.05 -5.04
C PRO A 153 -0.55 -5.65 -4.87
N VAL A 154 -1.22 -5.33 -3.78
CA VAL A 154 -2.66 -5.57 -3.58
C VAL A 154 -3.31 -4.21 -3.41
N GLY A 155 -4.39 -3.94 -4.14
CA GLY A 155 -5.07 -2.66 -4.08
C GLY A 155 -5.46 -2.29 -2.65
N GLY A 156 -5.07 -1.10 -2.21
CA GLY A 156 -5.39 -0.61 -0.88
C GLY A 156 -6.83 -0.11 -0.77
N SER A 157 -7.02 0.89 0.06
CA SER A 157 -8.35 1.43 0.37
C SER A 157 -9.06 2.07 -0.83
N SER A 158 -8.35 2.46 -1.89
CA SER A 158 -8.98 3.06 -3.09
C SER A 158 -9.66 2.03 -3.97
N GLY A 159 -9.03 0.88 -4.21
CA GLY A 159 -9.55 -0.20 -5.04
C GLY A 159 -10.28 -1.29 -4.25
N GLY A 160 -10.17 -1.30 -2.91
CA GLY A 160 -10.81 -2.29 -2.06
C GLY A 160 -10.20 -3.67 -2.17
N ALA A 161 -8.98 -3.83 -1.69
CA ALA A 161 -8.26 -5.11 -1.58
C ALA A 161 -8.22 -5.97 -2.86
N VAL A 162 -8.23 -5.33 -4.03
CA VAL A 162 -8.13 -6.06 -5.31
C VAL A 162 -6.78 -6.77 -5.39
N VAL A 163 -6.82 -8.07 -5.64
CA VAL A 163 -5.63 -8.91 -5.80
C VAL A 163 -5.43 -9.19 -7.29
N PRO A 164 -4.42 -8.58 -7.93
CA PRO A 164 -4.08 -8.88 -9.32
C PRO A 164 -3.57 -10.32 -9.47
N THR A 165 -3.55 -10.82 -10.69
CA THR A 165 -2.94 -12.13 -10.96
C THR A 165 -1.41 -12.06 -10.93
N ALA A 166 -0.75 -13.18 -10.67
CA ALA A 166 0.71 -13.26 -10.80
C ALA A 166 1.17 -12.97 -12.25
N ALA A 167 0.37 -13.33 -13.24
CA ALA A 167 0.64 -13.02 -14.65
C ALA A 167 0.70 -11.50 -14.90
N TYR A 168 -0.21 -10.73 -14.27
CA TYR A 168 -0.20 -9.27 -14.35
C TYR A 168 1.14 -8.68 -13.90
N PHE A 169 1.60 -9.02 -12.69
CA PHE A 169 2.85 -8.45 -12.17
C PHE A 169 4.10 -8.97 -12.89
N ARG A 170 4.11 -10.22 -13.35
CA ARG A 170 5.20 -10.69 -14.23
C ARG A 170 5.27 -9.89 -15.53
N ARG A 171 4.11 -9.60 -16.15
CA ARG A 171 4.05 -8.75 -17.34
C ARG A 171 4.49 -7.32 -17.06
N VAL A 172 4.06 -6.72 -15.94
CA VAL A 172 4.52 -5.40 -15.48
C VAL A 172 6.05 -5.36 -15.32
N ALA A 173 6.63 -6.35 -14.64
CA ALA A 173 8.08 -6.42 -14.44
C ALA A 173 8.85 -6.60 -15.77
N GLU A 174 8.30 -7.37 -16.69
CA GLU A 174 8.86 -7.53 -18.05
C GLU A 174 8.86 -6.20 -18.82
N ILE A 175 7.72 -5.50 -18.84
CA ILE A 175 7.55 -4.21 -19.51
C ILE A 175 8.50 -3.16 -18.89
N CYS A 176 8.59 -3.08 -17.57
CA CYS A 176 9.50 -2.16 -16.88
C CYS A 176 10.96 -2.43 -17.28
N ARG A 177 11.37 -3.69 -17.28
CA ARG A 177 12.74 -4.10 -17.66
C ARG A 177 13.04 -3.78 -19.13
N LYS A 178 12.12 -4.11 -20.04
CA LYS A 178 12.24 -3.86 -21.48
C LYS A 178 12.44 -2.38 -21.79
N ASN A 179 11.81 -1.48 -21.06
CA ASN A 179 11.79 -0.04 -21.31
C ASN A 179 12.71 0.76 -20.37
N ASP A 180 13.54 0.09 -19.56
CA ASP A 180 14.33 0.74 -18.50
C ASP A 180 13.48 1.68 -17.63
N VAL A 181 12.38 1.20 -17.11
CA VAL A 181 11.48 1.88 -16.18
C VAL A 181 11.62 1.22 -14.82
N LEU A 182 11.85 2.00 -13.75
CA LEU A 182 11.91 1.44 -12.40
C LEU A 182 10.53 0.98 -11.94
N PHE A 183 10.46 -0.19 -11.29
CA PHE A 183 9.24 -0.64 -10.63
C PHE A 183 9.29 -0.27 -9.13
N ILE A 184 8.36 0.58 -8.68
CA ILE A 184 8.18 0.97 -7.28
C ILE A 184 6.95 0.23 -6.73
N ALA A 185 7.17 -0.66 -5.76
CA ALA A 185 6.07 -1.30 -5.03
C ALA A 185 5.70 -0.47 -3.79
N ASP A 186 4.47 0.04 -3.76
CA ASP A 186 3.90 0.69 -2.58
C ASP A 186 3.28 -0.37 -1.67
N GLU A 187 4.03 -0.77 -0.67
CA GLU A 187 3.62 -1.72 0.36
C GLU A 187 3.34 -1.06 1.73
N VAL A 188 3.03 0.21 1.73
CA VAL A 188 2.65 0.94 2.94
C VAL A 188 1.48 0.25 3.65
N MET A 189 0.56 -0.37 2.91
CA MET A 189 -0.60 -1.07 3.47
C MET A 189 -0.45 -2.59 3.48
N THR A 190 0.24 -3.15 2.52
CA THR A 190 0.29 -4.58 2.23
C THR A 190 1.47 -5.30 2.84
N GLY A 191 2.54 -4.57 3.16
CA GLY A 191 3.77 -5.12 3.72
C GLY A 191 3.65 -5.59 5.16
N LEU A 192 4.72 -6.24 5.60
CA LEU A 192 4.95 -6.65 7.00
C LEU A 192 3.89 -7.61 7.54
N GLY A 193 3.53 -8.58 6.71
CA GLY A 193 2.68 -9.69 7.12
C GLY A 193 1.19 -9.54 6.79
N ARG A 194 0.71 -8.36 6.37
CA ARG A 194 -0.72 -8.09 6.16
C ARG A 194 -1.41 -9.05 5.19
N THR A 195 -0.67 -9.52 4.19
CA THR A 195 -1.16 -10.46 3.17
C THR A 195 -0.85 -11.92 3.47
N GLY A 196 -0.27 -12.24 4.64
CA GLY A 196 0.16 -13.59 5.02
C GLY A 196 1.57 -13.95 4.53
N ARG A 197 2.29 -13.00 3.92
CA ARG A 197 3.73 -13.03 3.62
C ARG A 197 4.37 -11.76 4.13
N TRP A 198 5.70 -11.74 4.30
CA TRP A 198 6.38 -10.53 4.76
C TRP A 198 6.09 -9.34 3.86
N PHE A 199 6.12 -9.57 2.54
CA PHE A 199 5.80 -8.54 1.54
C PHE A 199 4.83 -9.11 0.51
N ALA A 200 3.90 -8.27 0.04
CA ALA A 200 2.86 -8.71 -0.88
C ALA A 200 3.41 -9.03 -2.29
N PHE A 201 4.51 -8.39 -2.73
CA PHE A 201 5.13 -8.70 -4.02
C PHE A 201 5.58 -10.18 -4.12
N GLU A 202 5.84 -10.84 -2.98
CA GLU A 202 6.22 -12.26 -2.93
C GLU A 202 5.12 -13.21 -3.46
N HIS A 203 3.85 -12.78 -3.45
CA HIS A 203 2.75 -13.55 -4.04
C HIS A 203 2.79 -13.62 -5.57
N PHE A 204 3.58 -12.75 -6.20
CA PHE A 204 3.57 -12.53 -7.64
C PHE A 204 4.87 -12.92 -8.32
N ASP A 205 5.86 -13.43 -7.58
CA ASP A 205 7.18 -13.83 -8.06
C ASP A 205 7.93 -12.69 -8.78
N VAL A 206 7.80 -11.47 -8.27
CA VAL A 206 8.48 -10.28 -8.81
C VAL A 206 9.25 -9.57 -7.68
N VAL A 207 10.36 -8.93 -8.03
CA VAL A 207 11.12 -8.10 -7.09
C VAL A 207 11.14 -6.67 -7.64
N PRO A 208 10.66 -5.67 -6.90
CA PRO A 208 10.69 -4.28 -7.34
C PRO A 208 12.10 -3.68 -7.26
N ASP A 209 12.34 -2.58 -7.96
CA ASP A 209 13.58 -1.78 -7.83
C ASP A 209 13.57 -0.94 -6.55
N VAL A 210 12.39 -0.49 -6.14
CA VAL A 210 12.15 0.31 -4.93
C VAL A 210 10.92 -0.23 -4.20
N LEU A 211 11.04 -0.39 -2.90
CA LEU A 211 9.94 -0.79 -2.02
C LEU A 211 9.62 0.34 -1.04
N VAL A 212 8.35 0.68 -0.89
CA VAL A 212 7.88 1.69 0.07
C VAL A 212 7.10 1.02 1.19
N LEU A 213 7.47 1.29 2.43
CA LEU A 213 6.89 0.70 3.65
C LEU A 213 6.37 1.79 4.59
N GLY A 214 5.41 1.43 5.43
CA GLY A 214 4.85 2.31 6.46
C GLY A 214 3.89 1.54 7.37
N LYS A 215 2.94 2.23 7.97
CA LYS A 215 1.85 1.65 8.81
C LYS A 215 2.32 0.49 9.72
N GLY A 216 2.28 -0.75 9.22
CA GLY A 216 2.68 -1.95 9.96
C GLY A 216 4.14 -1.95 10.44
N LEU A 217 5.02 -1.14 9.84
CA LEU A 217 6.45 -1.09 10.15
C LEU A 217 6.74 -0.76 11.63
N ASN A 218 5.84 -0.07 12.30
CA ASN A 218 5.99 0.30 13.71
C ASN A 218 4.83 -0.17 14.60
N GLY A 219 3.91 -0.97 14.06
CA GLY A 219 2.75 -1.45 14.80
C GLY A 219 1.83 -0.35 15.35
N GLY A 220 1.94 0.89 14.87
CA GLY A 220 1.17 2.05 15.35
C GLY A 220 1.80 2.78 16.56
N TYR A 221 3.02 2.42 16.99
CA TYR A 221 3.67 3.00 18.17
C TYR A 221 4.42 4.30 17.90
N ALA A 222 4.85 4.54 16.67
CA ALA A 222 5.57 5.74 16.28
C ALA A 222 5.33 6.07 14.80
N PRO A 223 5.48 7.32 14.35
CA PRO A 223 5.42 7.67 12.93
C PRO A 223 6.69 7.15 12.23
N LEU A 224 6.58 6.08 11.44
CA LEU A 224 7.71 5.47 10.73
C LEU A 224 7.28 4.98 9.36
N SER A 225 8.12 5.25 8.36
CA SER A 225 8.07 4.69 7.02
C SER A 225 9.48 4.44 6.49
N ALA A 226 9.59 3.72 5.40
CA ALA A 226 10.87 3.45 4.77
C ALA A 226 10.75 3.43 3.24
N VAL A 227 11.80 3.87 2.57
CA VAL A 227 12.09 3.55 1.18
C VAL A 227 13.25 2.57 1.18
N VAL A 228 13.07 1.40 0.58
CA VAL A 228 14.14 0.43 0.39
C VAL A 228 14.53 0.40 -1.09
N ALA A 229 15.79 0.68 -1.36
CA ALA A 229 16.35 0.73 -2.70
C ALA A 229 17.12 -0.54 -3.06
N SER A 230 17.09 -0.88 -4.35
CA SER A 230 17.95 -1.92 -4.88
C SER A 230 19.41 -1.47 -4.98
N ARG A 231 20.34 -2.43 -4.94
CA ARG A 231 21.79 -2.19 -5.12
C ARG A 231 22.08 -1.38 -6.38
N ARG A 232 21.42 -1.69 -7.51
CA ARG A 232 21.56 -0.96 -8.78
C ARG A 232 21.39 0.55 -8.61
N ILE A 233 20.40 0.98 -7.81
CA ILE A 233 20.12 2.40 -7.58
C ILE A 233 21.23 3.02 -6.72
N VAL A 234 21.60 2.35 -5.63
CA VAL A 234 22.60 2.86 -4.69
C VAL A 234 23.98 2.93 -5.34
N ASP A 235 24.36 1.93 -6.13
CA ASP A 235 25.64 1.93 -6.85
C ASP A 235 25.72 3.10 -7.86
N ALA A 236 24.62 3.44 -8.54
CA ALA A 236 24.58 4.59 -9.44
C ALA A 236 24.75 5.92 -8.67
N LEU A 237 24.09 6.08 -7.53
CA LEU A 237 24.26 7.28 -6.69
C LEU A 237 25.67 7.36 -6.10
N ALA A 238 26.24 6.24 -5.68
CA ALA A 238 27.61 6.19 -5.15
C ALA A 238 28.67 6.55 -6.21
N ALA A 239 28.45 6.14 -7.46
CA ALA A 239 29.32 6.49 -8.59
C ALA A 239 29.12 7.94 -9.07
N GLY A 240 27.96 8.54 -8.83
CA GLY A 240 27.60 9.91 -9.18
C GLY A 240 27.90 10.91 -8.06
N SER A 241 26.84 11.46 -7.45
CA SER A 241 26.95 12.48 -6.38
C SER A 241 27.48 11.94 -5.04
N GLY A 242 27.49 10.64 -4.85
CA GLY A 242 27.88 9.99 -3.59
C GLY A 242 26.82 10.04 -2.47
N ALA A 243 25.66 10.66 -2.72
CA ALA A 243 24.62 10.80 -1.72
C ALA A 243 23.20 10.88 -2.33
N PHE A 244 22.20 10.42 -1.60
CA PHE A 244 20.81 10.71 -1.93
C PHE A 244 20.45 12.15 -1.52
N ASN A 245 20.15 13.02 -2.48
CA ASN A 245 19.83 14.43 -2.26
C ASN A 245 18.41 14.63 -1.67
N HIS A 246 18.17 14.03 -0.53
CA HIS A 246 16.94 14.12 0.22
C HIS A 246 17.23 14.19 1.72
N ALA A 247 16.89 15.30 2.34
CA ALA A 247 17.11 15.52 3.76
C ALA A 247 15.79 15.88 4.45
N GLN A 248 15.58 15.30 5.62
CA GLN A 248 14.44 15.57 6.48
C GLN A 248 14.92 15.56 7.93
N THR A 249 14.48 16.54 8.74
CA THR A 249 14.94 16.69 10.12
C THR A 249 14.76 15.42 10.96
N TYR A 250 13.63 14.73 10.78
CA TYR A 250 13.31 13.53 11.54
C TYR A 250 13.54 12.22 10.80
N SER A 251 14.30 12.24 9.69
CA SER A 251 14.78 10.99 9.07
C SER A 251 15.71 10.24 10.03
N HIS A 252 15.61 8.91 10.04
CA HIS A 252 16.47 8.02 10.85
C HIS A 252 16.46 8.30 12.36
N THR A 253 15.42 8.95 12.88
CA THR A 253 15.32 9.29 14.32
C THR A 253 15.42 8.04 15.17
N PRO A 254 16.32 7.97 16.18
CA PRO A 254 16.59 6.76 16.95
C PRO A 254 15.34 6.12 17.56
N VAL A 255 14.44 6.94 18.09
CA VAL A 255 13.21 6.49 18.76
C VAL A 255 12.25 5.76 17.81
N ILE A 256 12.04 6.31 16.60
CA ILE A 256 11.15 5.68 15.63
C ILE A 256 11.78 4.41 15.04
N CYS A 257 13.10 4.39 14.84
CA CYS A 257 13.81 3.21 14.37
C CYS A 257 13.80 2.08 15.42
N ALA A 258 13.97 2.41 16.71
CA ALA A 258 13.83 1.44 17.79
C ALA A 258 12.41 0.82 17.85
N ALA A 259 11.36 1.63 17.61
CA ALA A 259 10.00 1.13 17.50
C ALA A 259 9.85 0.13 16.35
N GLY A 260 10.41 0.45 15.17
CA GLY A 260 10.39 -0.41 14.00
C GLY A 260 11.12 -1.73 14.24
N ALA A 261 12.35 -1.69 14.74
CA ALA A 261 13.15 -2.87 15.04
C ALA A 261 12.44 -3.79 16.07
N ALA A 262 11.89 -3.20 17.15
CA ALA A 262 11.10 -3.95 18.12
C ALA A 262 9.84 -4.56 17.53
N THR A 263 9.18 -3.87 16.57
CA THR A 263 7.99 -4.39 15.88
C THR A 263 8.35 -5.58 14.99
N LEU A 264 9.42 -5.50 14.21
CA LEU A 264 9.85 -6.61 13.33
C LEU A 264 10.23 -7.85 14.15
N ARG A 265 10.97 -7.67 15.25
CA ARG A 265 11.29 -8.76 16.17
C ARG A 265 10.01 -9.38 16.74
N TYR A 266 9.08 -8.56 17.22
CA TYR A 266 7.81 -9.04 17.76
C TYR A 266 7.02 -9.87 16.75
N LEU A 267 6.89 -9.40 15.50
CA LEU A 267 6.20 -10.12 14.44
C LEU A 267 6.83 -11.50 14.20
N ARG A 268 8.16 -11.57 14.15
CA ARG A 268 8.92 -12.81 13.94
C ARG A 268 8.82 -13.78 15.12
N GLU A 269 9.10 -13.31 16.33
CA GLU A 269 9.13 -14.13 17.55
C GLU A 269 7.77 -14.72 17.92
N HIS A 270 6.69 -14.02 17.57
CA HIS A 270 5.33 -14.50 17.81
C HIS A 270 4.67 -15.15 16.60
N GLY A 271 5.40 -15.38 15.49
CA GLY A 271 4.89 -16.03 14.28
C GLY A 271 3.64 -15.34 13.69
N LEU A 272 3.58 -13.98 13.75
CA LEU A 272 2.36 -13.27 13.41
C LEU A 272 2.10 -13.20 11.91
N VAL A 273 3.12 -13.33 11.07
CA VAL A 273 2.97 -13.40 9.60
C VAL A 273 2.35 -14.74 9.22
N GLU A 274 2.85 -15.84 9.78
CA GLU A 274 2.32 -17.17 9.59
C GLU A 274 0.90 -17.30 10.16
N ARG A 275 0.65 -16.66 11.31
CA ARG A 275 -0.70 -16.57 11.87
C ARG A 275 -1.65 -15.82 10.94
N CYS A 276 -1.23 -14.71 10.34
CA CYS A 276 -2.03 -13.99 9.35
C CYS A 276 -2.42 -14.89 8.18
N ALA A 277 -1.45 -15.66 7.65
CA ALA A 277 -1.70 -16.63 6.59
C ALA A 277 -2.71 -17.71 7.03
N ALA A 278 -2.56 -18.26 8.23
CA ALA A 278 -3.43 -19.30 8.77
C ALA A 278 -4.87 -18.81 9.06
N MET A 279 -5.03 -17.54 9.47
CA MET A 279 -6.35 -16.94 9.75
C MET A 279 -7.07 -16.47 8.49
N SER A 280 -6.36 -16.26 7.38
CA SER A 280 -6.92 -15.78 6.11
C SER A 280 -8.12 -16.63 5.62
N PRO A 281 -8.01 -17.96 5.46
CA PRO A 281 -9.16 -18.78 5.02
C PRO A 281 -10.39 -18.64 5.91
N ARG A 282 -10.19 -18.48 7.22
CA ARG A 282 -11.28 -18.31 8.18
C ARG A 282 -11.99 -16.98 8.02
N LEU A 283 -11.21 -15.89 7.83
CA LEU A 283 -11.78 -14.59 7.56
C LEU A 283 -12.62 -14.60 6.29
N PHE A 284 -12.08 -15.16 5.19
CA PHE A 284 -12.82 -15.19 3.93
C PHE A 284 -14.02 -16.12 3.98
N ALA A 285 -13.94 -17.27 4.65
CA ALA A 285 -15.10 -18.15 4.83
C ALA A 285 -16.24 -17.46 5.61
N ALA A 286 -15.91 -16.67 6.65
CA ALA A 286 -16.90 -15.91 7.40
C ALA A 286 -17.51 -14.76 6.58
N LEU A 287 -16.66 -13.99 5.86
CA LEU A 287 -17.11 -12.88 5.03
C LEU A 287 -17.88 -13.34 3.79
N ASP A 288 -17.59 -14.52 3.25
CA ASP A 288 -18.25 -15.07 2.08
C ASP A 288 -19.74 -15.33 2.34
N GLY A 289 -20.10 -15.62 3.59
CA GLY A 289 -21.50 -15.69 4.04
C GLY A 289 -22.29 -14.38 3.79
N LEU A 290 -21.63 -13.24 3.71
CA LEU A 290 -22.25 -11.95 3.39
C LEU A 290 -22.81 -11.89 1.97
N ARG A 291 -22.33 -12.74 1.05
CA ARG A 291 -22.84 -12.85 -0.32
C ARG A 291 -24.32 -13.28 -0.38
N ALA A 292 -24.88 -13.77 0.72
CA ALA A 292 -26.33 -14.01 0.82
C ALA A 292 -27.15 -12.72 0.82
N ILE A 293 -26.55 -11.57 1.16
CA ILE A 293 -27.21 -10.25 1.16
C ILE A 293 -27.20 -9.69 -0.27
N PRO A 294 -28.35 -9.35 -0.87
CA PRO A 294 -28.41 -8.89 -2.27
C PRO A 294 -27.53 -7.68 -2.59
N ALA A 295 -27.32 -6.78 -1.63
CA ALA A 295 -26.48 -5.60 -1.78
C ALA A 295 -24.96 -5.90 -1.79
N VAL A 296 -24.53 -7.12 -1.45
CA VAL A 296 -23.13 -7.52 -1.50
C VAL A 296 -22.78 -8.03 -2.89
N GLY A 297 -22.02 -7.25 -3.65
CA GLY A 297 -21.56 -7.59 -5.00
C GLY A 297 -20.34 -8.50 -4.99
N ASP A 298 -19.34 -8.15 -4.16
CA ASP A 298 -18.10 -8.92 -4.07
C ASP A 298 -17.49 -8.90 -2.68
N VAL A 299 -16.78 -10.00 -2.36
CA VAL A 299 -15.90 -10.12 -1.19
C VAL A 299 -14.53 -10.57 -1.71
N ARG A 300 -13.51 -9.77 -1.48
CA ARG A 300 -12.16 -10.03 -2.02
C ARG A 300 -11.05 -9.61 -1.07
N GLY A 301 -9.84 -10.09 -1.33
CA GLY A 301 -8.65 -9.75 -0.58
C GLY A 301 -7.69 -10.92 -0.41
N ILE A 302 -6.70 -10.76 0.48
CA ILE A 302 -5.69 -11.76 0.80
C ILE A 302 -5.13 -11.53 2.20
N GLY A 303 -4.78 -12.58 2.91
CA GLY A 303 -4.31 -12.48 4.29
C GLY A 303 -5.41 -11.95 5.21
N LEU A 304 -5.09 -10.96 6.02
CA LEU A 304 -6.05 -10.22 6.84
C LEU A 304 -6.34 -8.82 6.27
N LEU A 305 -6.37 -8.71 4.95
CA LEU A 305 -6.80 -7.53 4.20
C LEU A 305 -7.96 -7.93 3.30
N ALA A 306 -9.16 -7.53 3.65
CA ALA A 306 -10.36 -7.84 2.92
C ALA A 306 -11.18 -6.58 2.59
N ALA A 307 -12.02 -6.67 1.57
CA ALA A 307 -13.02 -5.68 1.25
C ALA A 307 -14.34 -6.35 0.85
N VAL A 308 -15.43 -5.68 1.20
CA VAL A 308 -16.79 -5.99 0.76
C VAL A 308 -17.25 -4.87 -0.14
N GLU A 309 -17.59 -5.18 -1.38
CA GLU A 309 -18.14 -4.22 -2.34
C GLU A 309 -19.65 -4.29 -2.34
N LEU A 310 -20.29 -3.12 -2.23
CA LEU A 310 -21.73 -2.99 -2.22
C LEU A 310 -22.24 -2.50 -3.57
N VAL A 311 -23.32 -3.11 -4.05
CA VAL A 311 -23.94 -2.84 -5.35
C VAL A 311 -25.46 -2.71 -5.20
N SER A 312 -26.07 -1.87 -6.04
CA SER A 312 -27.52 -1.74 -6.13
C SER A 312 -28.14 -2.89 -6.94
N ASP A 313 -27.37 -3.45 -7.86
CA ASP A 313 -27.75 -4.59 -8.69
C ASP A 313 -26.54 -5.52 -8.90
N ARG A 314 -26.70 -6.78 -8.53
CA ARG A 314 -25.61 -7.77 -8.56
C ARG A 314 -25.33 -8.30 -9.98
N GLU A 315 -26.34 -8.40 -10.83
CA GLU A 315 -26.19 -8.95 -12.19
C GLU A 315 -25.42 -7.97 -13.06
N THR A 316 -25.80 -6.70 -13.01
CA THR A 316 -25.14 -5.62 -13.77
C THR A 316 -23.93 -5.06 -13.05
N ARG A 317 -23.73 -5.37 -11.75
CA ARG A 317 -22.73 -4.78 -10.85
C ARG A 317 -22.88 -3.26 -10.72
N ALA A 318 -24.11 -2.75 -10.91
CA ALA A 318 -24.36 -1.31 -10.82
C ALA A 318 -24.09 -0.82 -9.39
N PRO A 319 -23.32 0.28 -9.23
CA PRO A 319 -23.10 0.88 -7.91
C PRO A 319 -24.38 1.52 -7.38
N PHE A 320 -24.43 1.77 -6.08
CA PHE A 320 -25.42 2.70 -5.52
C PHE A 320 -25.06 4.12 -5.93
N PRO A 321 -26.07 4.96 -6.25
CA PRO A 321 -25.84 6.39 -6.47
C PRO A 321 -25.18 7.05 -5.24
N ARG A 322 -24.13 7.82 -5.44
CA ARG A 322 -23.30 8.41 -4.38
C ARG A 322 -24.11 9.19 -3.33
N ARG A 323 -25.23 9.85 -3.73
CA ARG A 323 -26.10 10.57 -2.81
C ARG A 323 -26.66 9.73 -1.67
N LEU A 324 -26.74 8.40 -1.84
CA LEU A 324 -27.26 7.47 -0.82
C LEU A 324 -26.23 7.21 0.28
N ARG A 325 -24.93 7.45 0.06
CA ARG A 325 -23.84 7.33 1.03
C ARG A 325 -23.88 5.98 1.75
N VAL A 326 -24.00 4.89 0.98
CA VAL A 326 -24.25 3.56 1.52
C VAL A 326 -23.09 3.08 2.38
N ALA A 327 -21.86 3.23 1.93
CA ALA A 327 -20.67 2.82 2.71
C ALA A 327 -20.59 3.55 4.06
N GLU A 328 -20.86 4.85 4.10
CA GLU A 328 -20.84 5.64 5.34
C GLU A 328 -22.00 5.26 6.29
N ARG A 329 -23.19 5.01 5.74
CA ARG A 329 -24.34 4.57 6.55
C ARG A 329 -24.09 3.20 7.18
N VAL A 330 -23.57 2.25 6.39
CA VAL A 330 -23.19 0.93 6.90
C VAL A 330 -22.09 1.04 7.96
N THR A 331 -21.09 1.88 7.74
CA THR A 331 -20.01 2.11 8.72
C THR A 331 -20.53 2.69 10.02
N ALA A 332 -21.43 3.68 9.94
CA ALA A 332 -22.05 4.25 11.14
C ALA A 332 -22.90 3.21 11.91
N ARG A 333 -23.62 2.35 11.19
CA ARG A 333 -24.39 1.27 11.79
C ARG A 333 -23.48 0.21 12.43
N ALA A 334 -22.45 -0.21 11.74
CA ALA A 334 -21.44 -1.14 12.25
C ALA A 334 -20.77 -0.61 13.52
N LEU A 335 -20.44 0.68 13.55
CA LEU A 335 -19.87 1.33 14.74
C LEU A 335 -20.83 1.32 15.92
N ALA A 336 -22.11 1.57 15.69
CA ALA A 336 -23.13 1.48 16.74
C ALA A 336 -23.24 0.07 17.33
N GLU A 337 -22.94 -0.97 16.53
CA GLU A 337 -22.86 -2.37 16.95
C GLU A 337 -21.47 -2.76 17.51
N GLY A 338 -20.55 -1.78 17.68
CA GLY A 338 -19.22 -2.01 18.22
C GLY A 338 -18.22 -2.60 17.20
N LEU A 339 -18.44 -2.43 15.89
CA LEU A 339 -17.52 -2.85 14.84
C LEU A 339 -16.98 -1.63 14.06
N ILE A 340 -15.67 -1.51 13.99
CA ILE A 340 -14.98 -0.50 13.16
C ILE A 340 -14.61 -1.13 11.83
N VAL A 341 -15.12 -0.56 10.74
CA VAL A 341 -14.71 -0.85 9.36
C VAL A 341 -14.38 0.48 8.66
N TRP A 342 -13.62 0.40 7.57
CA TRP A 342 -13.22 1.61 6.83
C TRP A 342 -14.04 1.74 5.53
N PRO A 343 -14.85 2.82 5.38
CA PRO A 343 -15.57 3.06 4.15
C PRO A 343 -14.68 3.67 3.08
N ASN A 344 -14.95 3.34 1.83
CA ASN A 344 -14.46 4.06 0.68
C ASN A 344 -15.57 4.18 -0.38
N ALA A 345 -15.54 5.26 -1.15
CA ALA A 345 -16.46 5.50 -2.24
C ALA A 345 -15.73 5.99 -3.49
N GLY A 346 -16.38 5.93 -4.66
CA GLY A 346 -15.87 6.50 -5.90
C GLY A 346 -14.86 5.61 -6.64
N HIS A 347 -14.80 4.32 -6.33
CA HIS A 347 -13.83 3.42 -6.99
C HIS A 347 -14.27 2.98 -8.39
N VAL A 348 -15.54 3.15 -8.76
CA VAL A 348 -16.09 2.70 -10.05
C VAL A 348 -15.79 3.72 -11.15
N ASP A 349 -16.11 4.98 -10.92
CA ASP A 349 -16.03 6.06 -11.92
C ASP A 349 -15.46 7.39 -11.37
N GLY A 350 -14.98 7.39 -10.13
CA GLY A 350 -14.49 8.57 -9.41
C GLY A 350 -15.55 9.24 -8.53
N GLU A 351 -16.81 8.82 -8.61
CA GLU A 351 -17.94 9.33 -7.83
C GLU A 351 -18.71 8.20 -7.13
N ASP A 352 -19.22 7.24 -7.89
CA ASP A 352 -20.01 6.10 -7.42
C ASP A 352 -19.14 4.89 -7.03
N GLY A 353 -19.73 3.98 -6.26
CA GLY A 353 -19.12 2.76 -5.73
C GLY A 353 -18.86 2.85 -4.24
N ASP A 354 -19.29 1.81 -3.51
CA ASP A 354 -19.24 1.71 -2.06
C ASP A 354 -18.44 0.48 -1.64
N LEU A 355 -17.39 0.69 -0.87
CA LEU A 355 -16.49 -0.35 -0.35
C LEU A 355 -16.39 -0.27 1.17
N LEU A 356 -16.30 -1.43 1.80
CA LEU A 356 -16.03 -1.59 3.23
C LEU A 356 -14.76 -2.41 3.40
N MET A 357 -13.71 -1.79 3.92
CA MET A 357 -12.45 -2.48 4.21
C MET A 357 -12.48 -3.13 5.58
N VAL A 358 -12.03 -4.38 5.64
CA VAL A 358 -11.89 -5.19 6.86
C VAL A 358 -10.43 -5.59 7.00
N GLY A 359 -9.79 -5.10 8.08
CA GLY A 359 -8.37 -5.35 8.34
C GLY A 359 -8.11 -5.61 9.82
N PRO A 360 -8.50 -6.77 10.35
CA PRO A 360 -8.34 -7.08 11.77
C PRO A 360 -6.86 -7.17 12.16
N PRO A 361 -6.52 -7.06 13.48
CA PRO A 361 -5.16 -7.26 13.95
C PRO A 361 -4.70 -8.71 13.73
N PHE A 362 -3.40 -8.95 13.60
CA PHE A 362 -2.85 -10.30 13.43
C PHE A 362 -3.12 -11.22 14.63
N THR A 363 -3.40 -10.63 15.79
CA THR A 363 -3.73 -11.34 17.04
C THR A 363 -5.20 -11.73 17.16
N ILE A 364 -6.04 -11.43 16.14
CA ILE A 364 -7.48 -11.70 16.17
C ILE A 364 -7.78 -13.18 16.49
N ALA A 365 -8.81 -13.44 17.30
CA ALA A 365 -9.32 -14.77 17.60
C ALA A 365 -10.37 -15.23 16.58
N GLU A 366 -10.65 -16.52 16.53
CA GLU A 366 -11.60 -17.08 15.55
C GLU A 366 -13.04 -16.64 15.79
N ASP A 367 -13.45 -16.56 17.05
CA ASP A 367 -14.76 -16.06 17.47
C ASP A 367 -14.94 -14.57 17.13
N GLU A 368 -13.88 -13.77 17.22
CA GLU A 368 -13.89 -12.37 16.80
C GLU A 368 -14.09 -12.24 15.28
N ILE A 369 -13.55 -13.16 14.47
CA ILE A 369 -13.79 -13.18 13.01
C ILE A 369 -15.27 -13.45 12.71
N ALA A 370 -15.89 -14.42 13.40
CA ALA A 370 -17.31 -14.70 13.24
C ALA A 370 -18.17 -13.50 13.64
N GLU A 371 -17.76 -12.79 14.70
CA GLU A 371 -18.44 -11.60 15.18
C GLU A 371 -18.31 -10.42 14.20
N ILE A 372 -17.16 -10.24 13.54
CA ILE A 372 -17.00 -9.26 12.45
C ILE A 372 -18.03 -9.52 11.35
N ALA A 373 -18.12 -10.75 10.85
CA ALA A 373 -19.05 -11.09 9.77
C ALA A 373 -20.52 -10.91 10.20
N ARG A 374 -20.88 -11.32 11.41
CA ARG A 374 -22.23 -11.16 11.95
C ARG A 374 -22.65 -9.69 12.04
N ARG A 375 -21.82 -8.84 12.66
CA ARG A 375 -22.11 -7.39 12.84
C ARG A 375 -22.12 -6.65 11.51
N LEU A 376 -21.16 -6.92 10.66
CA LEU A 376 -21.09 -6.31 9.34
C LEU A 376 -22.30 -6.71 8.48
N GLY A 377 -22.69 -7.99 8.49
CA GLY A 377 -23.88 -8.48 7.79
C GLY A 377 -25.17 -7.81 8.27
N ALA A 378 -25.35 -7.68 9.60
CA ALA A 378 -26.49 -6.98 10.17
C ALA A 378 -26.54 -5.50 9.76
N ALA A 379 -25.39 -4.82 9.76
CA ALA A 379 -25.28 -3.41 9.34
C ALA A 379 -25.62 -3.23 7.86
N ILE A 380 -25.10 -4.11 6.98
CA ILE A 380 -25.38 -4.06 5.52
C ILE A 380 -26.88 -4.32 5.27
N ALA A 381 -27.45 -5.38 5.87
CA ALA A 381 -28.85 -5.73 5.67
C ALA A 381 -29.80 -4.61 6.12
N ALA A 382 -29.53 -3.98 7.26
CA ALA A 382 -30.33 -2.87 7.77
C ALA A 382 -30.34 -1.68 6.79
N VAL A 383 -29.16 -1.28 6.27
CA VAL A 383 -29.05 -0.14 5.34
C VAL A 383 -29.68 -0.46 3.97
N ALA A 384 -29.54 -1.70 3.49
CA ALA A 384 -30.11 -2.13 2.21
C ALA A 384 -31.66 -2.14 2.21
N THR A 385 -32.30 -2.31 3.37
CA THR A 385 -33.78 -2.29 3.50
C THR A 385 -34.35 -0.89 3.67
N GLU A 386 -33.55 0.12 3.99
CA GLU A 386 -33.96 1.52 4.19
C GLU A 386 -33.94 2.35 2.89
N GLY A 387 -33.47 1.82 1.78
CA GLY A 387 -33.34 2.47 0.48
C GLY A 387 -34.25 1.90 -0.55
#